data_bdcd515195707b5b012ed2dcbb4d6b12
#
_entry.id   bdcd515195707b5b012ed2dcbb4d6b12
#
_cell.length_a   1.000
_cell.length_b   1.000
_cell.length_c   1.000
_cell.angle_alpha   90.00
_cell.angle_beta   90.00
_cell.angle_gamma   90.00
#
_symmetry.space_group_name_H-M   'P 1'
#
loop_
_entity.id
_entity.type
_entity.pdbx_description
1 polymer ?
#
loop_
_entity_poly.entity_id
_entity_poly.type
_entity_poly.pdbx_seq_one_letter_code
_entity_poly.pdbx_strand_id
1 'polypeptide(L)'
;MKSILVALLASALTATAALALDAPTGPVVLTVKGSISNTNAGDAAQFDLAMLEALKGRKGEMETPWTEGKVTFEGPFLREVLSAVGATGANLKVRALNDYAAEVPAEDAKLETILATKLDGKPMSVRDKGPLMLVYPFDLDADLYNEKYFSRSVWQIKEIEVIK
;
A
#
# COMPACT_ATOMS: atom_id res chain seq x y z
N MET A 1 63.34 7.72 25.33
CA MET A 1 62.57 7.93 24.06
C MET A 1 61.32 7.08 24.13
N LYS A 2 60.18 7.69 24.36
CA LYS A 2 58.86 7.01 24.44
C LYS A 2 58.08 7.30 23.17
N SER A 3 57.89 6.28 22.32
CA SER A 3 57.11 6.36 21.12
C SER A 3 55.62 6.21 21.44
N ILE A 4 54.84 7.23 21.23
CA ILE A 4 53.37 7.21 21.38
C ILE A 4 52.79 6.77 20.05
N LEU A 5 52.18 5.57 20.02
CA LEU A 5 51.45 5.06 18.86
C LEU A 5 50.01 5.60 18.94
N VAL A 6 49.68 6.54 18.06
CA VAL A 6 48.29 7.04 17.92
C VAL A 6 47.53 6.13 16.96
N ALA A 7 46.63 5.32 17.50
CA ALA A 7 45.71 4.51 16.70
C ALA A 7 44.56 5.36 16.23
N LEU A 8 44.51 5.66 14.92
CA LEU A 8 43.35 6.29 14.27
C LEU A 8 42.22 5.25 14.08
N LEU A 9 41.19 5.38 14.88
CA LEU A 9 39.95 4.60 14.68
C LEU A 9 39.15 5.23 13.53
N ALA A 10 39.20 4.63 12.36
CA ALA A 10 38.33 5.00 11.23
C ALA A 10 36.97 4.41 11.45
N SER A 11 36.01 5.21 11.94
CA SER A 11 34.61 4.85 11.99
C SER A 11 34.01 4.85 10.58
N ALA A 12 33.83 3.66 10.00
CA ALA A 12 33.11 3.49 8.76
C ALA A 12 31.61 3.76 9.01
N LEU A 13 31.11 4.93 8.65
CA LEU A 13 29.68 5.18 8.51
C LEU A 13 29.16 4.32 7.35
N THR A 14 28.51 3.21 7.66
CA THR A 14 27.70 2.49 6.67
C THR A 14 26.44 3.32 6.42
N ALA A 15 26.45 4.16 5.39
CA ALA A 15 25.24 4.77 4.86
C ALA A 15 24.39 3.63 4.28
N THR A 16 23.30 3.27 4.96
CA THR A 16 22.24 2.47 4.35
C THR A 16 21.66 3.31 3.22
N ALA A 17 21.98 2.96 1.98
CA ALA A 17 21.32 3.55 0.83
C ALA A 17 19.83 3.23 0.93
N ALA A 18 19.02 4.20 1.29
CA ALA A 18 17.58 4.13 1.09
C ALA A 18 17.38 3.92 -0.41
N LEU A 19 16.75 2.80 -0.80
CA LEU A 19 16.35 2.57 -2.19
C LEU A 19 15.33 3.65 -2.51
N ALA A 20 15.75 4.64 -3.28
CA ALA A 20 14.85 5.69 -3.74
C ALA A 20 13.74 5.05 -4.57
N LEU A 21 12.49 5.35 -4.24
CA LEU A 21 11.35 4.94 -5.04
C LEU A 21 11.38 5.71 -6.36
N ASP A 22 11.20 5.02 -7.48
CA ASP A 22 11.15 5.66 -8.79
C ASP A 22 10.03 6.70 -8.87
N ALA A 23 10.24 7.74 -9.66
CA ALA A 23 9.20 8.72 -9.92
C ALA A 23 8.10 8.13 -10.84
N PRO A 24 6.81 8.46 -10.62
CA PRO A 24 5.76 8.05 -11.54
C PRO A 24 5.99 8.60 -12.95
N THR A 25 5.73 7.79 -13.96
CA THR A 25 5.79 8.19 -15.39
C THR A 25 4.42 8.47 -15.97
N GLY A 26 3.37 8.02 -15.31
CA GLY A 26 1.97 8.23 -15.64
C GLY A 26 1.21 9.06 -14.59
N PRO A 27 -0.10 9.22 -14.76
CA PRO A 27 -0.92 9.90 -13.76
C PRO A 27 -0.84 9.24 -12.39
N VAL A 28 -0.61 10.05 -11.35
CA VAL A 28 -0.59 9.56 -9.96
C VAL A 28 -1.99 9.10 -9.55
N VAL A 29 -2.10 7.86 -9.11
CA VAL A 29 -3.34 7.25 -8.62
C VAL A 29 -3.34 7.03 -7.11
N LEU A 30 -2.15 6.98 -6.48
CA LEU A 30 -2.00 6.79 -5.05
C LEU A 30 -0.90 7.69 -4.49
N THR A 31 -1.18 8.36 -3.38
CA THR A 31 -0.18 9.03 -2.55
C THR A 31 -0.12 8.35 -1.19
N VAL A 32 1.08 7.94 -0.77
CA VAL A 32 1.32 7.40 0.58
C VAL A 32 2.18 8.38 1.34
N LYS A 33 1.81 8.70 2.58
CA LYS A 33 2.51 9.67 3.44
C LYS A 33 2.52 9.23 4.90
N GLY A 34 3.11 10.02 5.78
CA GLY A 34 3.19 9.76 7.22
C GLY A 34 4.46 9.03 7.61
N SER A 35 4.36 7.98 8.43
CA SER A 35 5.50 7.21 8.92
C SER A 35 6.06 6.27 7.84
N ILE A 36 6.71 6.85 6.82
CA ILE A 36 7.36 6.16 5.70
C ILE A 36 8.80 6.63 5.57
N SER A 37 9.68 5.82 5.00
CA SER A 37 11.10 6.15 4.79
C SER A 37 11.51 6.30 3.33
N ASN A 38 10.76 5.71 2.40
CA ASN A 38 11.05 5.77 0.97
C ASN A 38 10.03 6.68 0.29
N THR A 39 10.50 7.80 -0.26
CA THR A 39 9.68 8.83 -0.88
C THR A 39 10.21 9.18 -2.27
N ASN A 40 9.36 9.71 -3.14
CA ASN A 40 9.71 10.22 -4.47
C ASN A 40 9.07 11.59 -4.77
N ALA A 41 8.32 12.14 -3.81
CA ALA A 41 7.63 13.43 -3.96
C ALA A 41 7.63 14.17 -2.61
N GLY A 42 8.75 14.80 -2.25
CA GLY A 42 8.94 15.46 -0.97
C GLY A 42 8.93 14.47 0.19
N ASP A 43 7.95 14.59 1.08
CA ASP A 43 7.72 13.70 2.23
C ASP A 43 6.70 12.58 1.94
N ALA A 44 6.29 12.43 0.69
CA ALA A 44 5.33 11.44 0.23
C ALA A 44 5.90 10.49 -0.83
N ALA A 45 5.27 9.34 -0.97
CA ALA A 45 5.48 8.38 -2.03
C ALA A 45 4.27 8.40 -2.97
N GLN A 46 4.51 8.67 -4.25
CA GLN A 46 3.49 8.70 -5.27
C GLN A 46 3.64 7.53 -6.23
N PHE A 47 2.52 6.92 -6.59
CA PHE A 47 2.45 5.79 -7.50
C PHE A 47 1.51 6.10 -8.67
N ASP A 48 1.94 5.76 -9.87
CA ASP A 48 1.04 5.55 -10.98
C ASP A 48 0.54 4.09 -11.00
N LEU A 49 -0.36 3.80 -11.93
CA LEU A 49 -0.95 2.45 -12.01
C LEU A 49 0.09 1.37 -12.35
N ALA A 50 1.04 1.69 -13.24
CA ALA A 50 2.09 0.76 -13.66
C ALA A 50 3.02 0.38 -12.51
N MET A 51 3.37 1.34 -11.65
CA MET A 51 4.19 1.09 -10.46
C MET A 51 3.48 0.14 -9.48
N LEU A 52 2.18 0.32 -9.26
CA LEU A 52 1.39 -0.56 -8.40
C LEU A 52 1.27 -1.97 -8.99
N GLU A 53 1.01 -2.09 -10.29
CA GLU A 53 0.87 -3.38 -10.98
C GLU A 53 2.20 -4.15 -11.11
N ALA A 54 3.34 -3.48 -10.97
CA ALA A 54 4.65 -4.12 -10.93
C ALA A 54 4.97 -4.79 -9.57
N LEU A 55 4.25 -4.41 -8.51
CA LEU A 55 4.41 -5.03 -7.20
C LEU A 55 3.76 -6.43 -7.18
N LYS A 56 4.28 -7.30 -6.30
CA LYS A 56 3.69 -8.62 -6.10
C LYS A 56 2.24 -8.48 -5.60
N GLY A 57 1.34 -9.25 -6.20
CA GLY A 57 -0.07 -9.23 -5.87
C GLY A 57 -0.76 -10.55 -6.15
N ARG A 58 -2.09 -10.53 -6.18
CA ARG A 58 -2.91 -11.69 -6.48
C ARG A 58 -4.16 -11.33 -7.27
N LYS A 59 -4.78 -12.38 -7.82
CA LYS A 59 -6.17 -12.39 -8.28
C LYS A 59 -6.99 -13.19 -7.27
N GLY A 60 -8.20 -12.73 -6.98
CA GLY A 60 -9.16 -13.47 -6.16
C GLY A 60 -10.57 -13.33 -6.71
N GLU A 61 -11.24 -14.45 -6.94
CA GLU A 61 -12.66 -14.48 -7.31
C GLU A 61 -13.49 -14.60 -6.05
N MET A 62 -14.37 -13.62 -5.81
CA MET A 62 -15.15 -13.56 -4.58
C MET A 62 -16.47 -12.81 -4.76
N GLU A 63 -17.42 -13.08 -3.88
CA GLU A 63 -18.59 -12.23 -3.68
C GLU A 63 -18.26 -11.13 -2.68
N THR A 64 -18.84 -9.95 -2.87
CA THR A 64 -18.79 -8.85 -1.92
C THR A 64 -20.19 -8.26 -1.74
N PRO A 65 -20.44 -7.50 -0.63
CA PRO A 65 -21.73 -6.84 -0.44
C PRO A 65 -22.05 -5.78 -1.52
N TRP A 66 -21.08 -5.40 -2.32
CA TRP A 66 -21.17 -4.31 -3.30
C TRP A 66 -21.19 -4.79 -4.75
N THR A 67 -21.12 -6.10 -4.98
CA THR A 67 -21.08 -6.68 -6.33
C THR A 67 -22.20 -7.70 -6.48
N GLU A 68 -22.69 -7.88 -7.69
CA GLU A 68 -23.63 -8.93 -8.03
C GLU A 68 -22.86 -10.21 -8.38
N GLY A 69 -23.05 -11.27 -7.58
CA GLY A 69 -22.34 -12.54 -7.76
C GLY A 69 -20.83 -12.43 -7.55
N LYS A 70 -20.12 -13.42 -8.04
CA LYS A 70 -18.66 -13.48 -7.97
C LYS A 70 -18.01 -12.62 -9.05
N VAL A 71 -17.03 -11.85 -8.62
CA VAL A 71 -16.18 -11.03 -9.51
C VAL A 71 -14.71 -11.28 -9.18
N THR A 72 -13.83 -11.03 -10.13
CA THR A 72 -12.37 -11.19 -9.93
C THR A 72 -11.74 -9.84 -9.65
N PHE A 73 -11.17 -9.68 -8.45
CA PHE A 73 -10.30 -8.56 -8.12
C PHE A 73 -8.83 -8.93 -8.36
N GLU A 74 -8.04 -7.97 -8.85
CA GLU A 74 -6.61 -8.13 -9.07
C GLU A 74 -5.88 -6.87 -8.63
N GLY A 75 -4.76 -7.03 -7.96
CA GLY A 75 -3.89 -5.93 -7.55
C GLY A 75 -2.74 -6.36 -6.65
N PRO A 76 -1.83 -5.42 -6.31
CA PRO A 76 -0.74 -5.67 -5.41
C PRO A 76 -1.24 -5.98 -3.99
N PHE A 77 -0.48 -6.79 -3.26
CA PHE A 77 -0.71 -6.94 -1.83
C PHE A 77 -0.48 -5.61 -1.11
N LEU A 78 -1.33 -5.29 -0.14
CA LEU A 78 -1.15 -4.10 0.70
C LEU A 78 0.23 -4.11 1.38
N ARG A 79 0.72 -5.27 1.84
CA ARG A 79 2.05 -5.41 2.46
C ARG A 79 3.19 -5.02 1.52
N GLU A 80 3.06 -5.28 0.22
CA GLU A 80 4.08 -4.90 -0.77
C GLU A 80 4.11 -3.38 -0.98
N VAL A 81 2.95 -2.74 -1.01
CA VAL A 81 2.86 -1.27 -1.07
C VAL A 81 3.48 -0.65 0.17
N LEU A 82 3.14 -1.14 1.37
CA LEU A 82 3.69 -0.65 2.64
C LEU A 82 5.21 -0.89 2.73
N SER A 83 5.68 -2.04 2.25
CA SER A 83 7.12 -2.37 2.19
C SER A 83 7.87 -1.44 1.23
N ALA A 84 7.31 -1.16 0.06
CA ALA A 84 7.93 -0.29 -0.94
C ALA A 84 8.18 1.13 -0.40
N VAL A 85 7.27 1.64 0.43
CA VAL A 85 7.41 2.97 1.05
C VAL A 85 8.16 2.94 2.39
N GLY A 86 8.57 1.77 2.88
CA GLY A 86 9.21 1.62 4.19
C GLY A 86 8.32 2.09 5.33
N ALA A 87 7.07 1.66 5.33
CA ALA A 87 6.08 2.02 6.35
C ALA A 87 6.41 1.40 7.71
N THR A 88 6.32 2.20 8.78
CA THR A 88 6.63 1.78 10.17
C THR A 88 5.49 2.04 11.15
N GLY A 89 4.34 2.54 10.69
CA GLY A 89 3.18 2.83 11.55
C GLY A 89 2.31 1.61 11.83
N ALA A 90 1.53 1.68 12.89
CA ALA A 90 0.59 0.65 13.31
C ALA A 90 -0.79 0.75 12.66
N ASN A 91 -1.16 1.94 12.21
CA ASN A 91 -2.47 2.22 11.62
C ASN A 91 -2.32 2.94 10.28
N LEU A 92 -3.31 2.75 9.43
CA LEU A 92 -3.44 3.39 8.13
C LEU A 92 -4.73 4.19 8.12
N LYS A 93 -4.66 5.46 7.71
CA LYS A 93 -5.84 6.23 7.35
C LYS A 93 -5.98 6.21 5.84
N VAL A 94 -6.94 5.45 5.36
CA VAL A 94 -7.20 5.26 3.93
C VAL A 94 -8.27 6.23 3.50
N ARG A 95 -7.95 7.10 2.54
CA ARG A 95 -8.82 8.20 2.09
C ARG A 95 -9.26 8.02 0.64
N ALA A 96 -10.57 8.18 0.43
CA ALA A 96 -11.18 8.14 -0.89
C ALA A 96 -11.18 9.52 -1.59
N LEU A 97 -11.56 9.53 -2.87
CA LEU A 97 -11.66 10.74 -3.70
C LEU A 97 -12.66 11.77 -3.15
N ASN A 98 -13.74 11.32 -2.48
CA ASN A 98 -14.76 12.16 -1.85
C ASN A 98 -14.43 12.54 -0.40
N ASP A 99 -13.16 12.38 0.01
CA ASP A 99 -12.63 12.65 1.35
C ASP A 99 -13.16 11.73 2.48
N TYR A 100 -13.98 10.73 2.16
CA TYR A 100 -14.26 9.65 3.12
C TYR A 100 -12.94 9.00 3.55
N ALA A 101 -12.81 8.70 4.83
CA ALA A 101 -11.63 8.04 5.35
C ALA A 101 -12.01 6.96 6.36
N ALA A 102 -11.32 5.82 6.29
CA ALA A 102 -11.39 4.77 7.29
C ALA A 102 -10.03 4.52 7.91
N GLU A 103 -10.03 4.09 9.16
CA GLU A 103 -8.83 3.60 9.84
C GLU A 103 -8.73 2.09 9.64
N VAL A 104 -7.57 1.66 9.17
CA VAL A 104 -7.25 0.26 8.90
C VAL A 104 -5.98 -0.10 9.66
N PRO A 105 -5.99 -1.12 10.53
CA PRO A 105 -4.77 -1.58 11.16
C PRO A 105 -3.75 -2.03 10.11
N ALA A 106 -2.49 -1.64 10.25
CA ALA A 106 -1.43 -2.05 9.32
C ALA A 106 -1.24 -3.58 9.30
N GLU A 107 -1.60 -4.26 10.40
CA GLU A 107 -1.58 -5.73 10.48
C GLU A 107 -2.54 -6.43 9.52
N ASP A 108 -3.60 -5.76 9.06
CA ASP A 108 -4.53 -6.30 8.05
C ASP A 108 -3.81 -6.59 6.72
N ALA A 109 -2.64 -6.00 6.48
CA ALA A 109 -1.78 -6.32 5.35
C ALA A 109 -1.23 -7.76 5.37
N LYS A 110 -1.26 -8.43 6.53
CA LYS A 110 -0.85 -9.84 6.66
C LYS A 110 -1.93 -10.82 6.19
N LEU A 111 -3.15 -10.36 5.99
CA LEU A 111 -4.32 -11.17 5.63
C LEU A 111 -4.46 -11.46 4.12
N GLU A 112 -3.42 -11.31 3.30
CA GLU A 112 -3.52 -11.40 1.84
C GLU A 112 -4.42 -10.30 1.23
N THR A 113 -4.63 -9.20 1.98
CA THR A 113 -5.37 -8.01 1.53
C THR A 113 -4.66 -7.36 0.35
N ILE A 114 -5.41 -7.00 -0.68
CA ILE A 114 -4.89 -6.35 -1.88
C ILE A 114 -5.41 -4.91 -2.04
N LEU A 115 -4.63 -4.10 -2.71
CA LEU A 115 -5.06 -2.83 -3.27
C LEU A 115 -5.46 -3.09 -4.73
N ALA A 116 -6.74 -3.42 -4.93
CA ALA A 116 -7.23 -3.81 -6.25
C ALA A 116 -7.12 -2.66 -7.26
N THR A 117 -6.56 -2.95 -8.41
CA THR A 117 -6.42 -2.05 -9.57
C THR A 117 -7.32 -2.48 -10.73
N LYS A 118 -7.75 -3.76 -10.74
CA LYS A 118 -8.60 -4.34 -11.78
C LYS A 118 -9.79 -5.09 -11.20
N LEU A 119 -10.90 -5.02 -11.92
CA LEU A 119 -12.11 -5.80 -11.73
C LEU A 119 -12.41 -6.56 -13.03
N ASP A 120 -12.55 -7.88 -12.94
CA ASP A 120 -12.76 -8.79 -14.08
C ASP A 120 -11.76 -8.55 -15.24
N GLY A 121 -10.48 -8.35 -14.88
CA GLY A 121 -9.38 -8.15 -15.80
C GLY A 121 -9.28 -6.75 -16.43
N LYS A 122 -10.14 -5.82 -16.05
CA LYS A 122 -10.15 -4.43 -16.57
C LYS A 122 -9.77 -3.44 -15.49
N PRO A 123 -9.03 -2.36 -15.81
CA PRO A 123 -8.79 -1.27 -14.87
C PRO A 123 -10.11 -0.74 -14.30
N MET A 124 -10.14 -0.52 -12.99
CA MET A 124 -11.34 -0.02 -12.31
C MET A 124 -11.54 1.47 -12.61
N SER A 125 -12.67 1.81 -13.19
CA SER A 125 -13.06 3.21 -13.35
C SER A 125 -13.56 3.79 -12.02
N VAL A 126 -13.59 5.13 -11.91
CA VAL A 126 -14.16 5.80 -10.73
C VAL A 126 -15.63 5.40 -10.52
N ARG A 127 -16.40 5.15 -11.60
CA ARG A 127 -17.78 4.65 -11.51
C ARG A 127 -17.86 3.24 -10.95
N ASP A 128 -16.83 2.41 -11.17
CA ASP A 128 -16.74 1.02 -10.74
C ASP A 128 -15.85 0.87 -9.50
N LYS A 129 -15.89 1.83 -8.59
CA LYS A 129 -15.15 1.88 -7.32
C LYS A 129 -13.63 2.08 -7.45
N GLY A 130 -13.14 2.41 -8.66
CA GLY A 130 -11.73 2.72 -8.91
C GLY A 130 -11.33 4.17 -8.60
N PRO A 131 -10.08 4.52 -8.83
CA PRO A 131 -9.06 3.70 -9.49
C PRO A 131 -8.53 2.53 -8.63
N LEU A 132 -8.66 2.61 -7.31
CA LEU A 132 -8.14 1.65 -6.35
C LEU A 132 -9.19 1.31 -5.29
N MET A 133 -9.21 0.04 -4.88
CA MET A 133 -10.08 -0.44 -3.80
C MET A 133 -9.30 -1.38 -2.88
N LEU A 134 -9.46 -1.22 -1.57
CA LEU A 134 -8.93 -2.16 -0.59
C LEU A 134 -9.86 -3.39 -0.51
N VAL A 135 -9.33 -4.56 -0.84
CA VAL A 135 -10.11 -5.81 -0.91
C VAL A 135 -9.49 -6.86 0.02
N TYR A 136 -10.28 -7.32 0.96
CA TYR A 136 -9.93 -8.41 1.86
C TYR A 136 -10.15 -9.77 1.17
N PRO A 137 -9.39 -10.81 1.56
CA PRO A 137 -9.44 -12.11 0.91
C PRO A 137 -10.66 -12.94 1.35
N PHE A 138 -11.87 -12.48 1.05
CA PHE A 138 -13.13 -13.16 1.37
C PHE A 138 -13.25 -14.54 0.70
N ASP A 139 -12.47 -14.78 -0.36
CA ASP A 139 -12.37 -16.06 -1.06
C ASP A 139 -11.49 -17.08 -0.32
N LEU A 140 -10.59 -16.64 0.53
CA LEU A 140 -9.66 -17.49 1.27
C LEU A 140 -10.09 -17.73 2.72
N ASP A 141 -10.83 -16.78 3.29
CA ASP A 141 -11.24 -16.82 4.69
C ASP A 141 -12.64 -16.23 4.85
N ALA A 142 -13.63 -17.11 5.05
CA ALA A 142 -15.03 -16.72 5.21
C ALA A 142 -15.29 -15.95 6.51
N ASP A 143 -14.44 -16.06 7.53
CA ASP A 143 -14.59 -15.34 8.79
C ASP A 143 -14.33 -13.83 8.62
N LEU A 144 -13.68 -13.44 7.51
CA LEU A 144 -13.51 -12.04 7.16
C LEU A 144 -14.77 -11.41 6.53
N TYR A 145 -15.76 -12.21 6.12
CA TYR A 145 -16.99 -11.71 5.48
C TYR A 145 -17.97 -11.16 6.53
N ASN A 146 -17.65 -9.98 7.07
CA ASN A 146 -18.45 -9.32 8.12
C ASN A 146 -18.28 -7.80 8.08
N GLU A 147 -19.13 -7.07 8.80
CA GLU A 147 -19.20 -5.61 8.86
C GLU A 147 -17.88 -4.93 9.23
N LYS A 148 -17.03 -5.57 10.05
CA LYS A 148 -15.73 -5.04 10.45
C LYS A 148 -14.84 -4.84 9.23
N TYR A 149 -14.71 -5.86 8.37
CA TYR A 149 -13.87 -5.80 7.18
C TYR A 149 -14.56 -5.08 6.02
N PHE A 150 -15.90 -5.10 5.97
CA PHE A 150 -16.64 -4.30 5.00
C PHE A 150 -16.39 -2.80 5.22
N SER A 151 -16.42 -2.32 6.45
CA SER A 151 -16.14 -0.93 6.77
C SER A 151 -14.71 -0.48 6.46
N ARG A 152 -13.77 -1.43 6.41
CA ARG A 152 -12.36 -1.19 6.06
C ARG A 152 -12.08 -1.31 4.55
N SER A 153 -13.00 -1.87 3.78
CA SER A 153 -12.88 -2.05 2.33
C SER A 153 -13.17 -0.75 1.59
N VAL A 154 -12.29 0.24 1.75
CA VAL A 154 -12.44 1.56 1.12
C VAL A 154 -12.28 1.43 -0.39
N TRP A 155 -13.14 2.09 -1.15
CA TRP A 155 -13.05 2.21 -2.62
C TRP A 155 -12.76 3.66 -3.04
N GLN A 156 -12.41 3.86 -4.32
CA GLN A 156 -11.99 5.16 -4.87
C GLN A 156 -10.83 5.78 -4.09
N ILE A 157 -9.86 4.95 -3.69
CA ILE A 157 -8.74 5.38 -2.85
C ILE A 157 -7.83 6.33 -3.64
N LYS A 158 -7.43 7.44 -3.00
CA LYS A 158 -6.43 8.38 -3.50
C LYS A 158 -5.20 8.49 -2.59
N GLU A 159 -5.35 8.21 -1.30
CA GLU A 159 -4.29 8.44 -0.30
C GLU A 159 -4.32 7.38 0.81
N ILE A 160 -3.13 7.01 1.27
CA ILE A 160 -2.92 6.24 2.50
C ILE A 160 -1.95 7.03 3.38
N GLU A 161 -2.37 7.38 4.59
CA GLU A 161 -1.50 7.98 5.61
C GLU A 161 -1.13 6.92 6.64
N VAL A 162 0.17 6.69 6.80
CA VAL A 162 0.72 5.73 7.78
C VAL A 162 0.89 6.44 9.11
N ILE A 163 0.17 5.99 10.13
CA ILE A 163 0.11 6.58 11.46
C ILE A 163 0.87 5.69 12.45
N LYS A 164 1.65 6.33 13.33
CA LYS A 164 2.41 5.64 14.38
C LYS A 164 1.52 5.00 15.42
#